data_6a3a002836eefd9ec0fbec768299c907
#
_entry.id   6a3a002836eefd9ec0fbec768299c907
#
_cell.length_a   1.000
_cell.length_b   1.000
_cell.length_c   1.000
_cell.angle_alpha   90.00
_cell.angle_beta   90.00
_cell.angle_gamma   90.00
#
_symmetry.space_group_name_H-M   'P 1'
#
loop_
_entity.id
_entity.type
_entity.pdbx_description
1 polymer ?
#
loop_
_entity_poly.entity_id
_entity_poly.type
_entity_poly.pdbx_seq_one_letter_code
_entity_poly.pdbx_strand_id
1 'polypeptide(L)'
;METCETTNGKSDIELYKLFLKGDNDAFNYLIIKHRKMLTNFIMTYVKNIEIAEDIAQDSFMYMIINKVEYDFKYSFKTYLYTIAKSRALNYLKRKKRTIYVEDAILNNVNLEGNIENEFIIKENYNALIKTIKKLKNEYQIVIYLYYFQGFKYKEICKILNQSMPKTKMAIHRAKKLLKKFVKEDNNYDEGWWSIC
;
A
#
# COMPACT_ATOMS: atom_id res chain seq x y z
N MET A 1 13.18 25.08 17.22
CA MET A 1 13.89 24.38 16.12
C MET A 1 14.72 23.19 16.61
N GLU A 2 14.36 22.54 17.72
CA GLU A 2 15.16 21.48 18.37
C GLU A 2 14.54 20.07 18.33
N THR A 3 13.45 19.87 17.58
CA THR A 3 12.65 18.61 17.64
C THR A 3 13.02 17.55 16.57
N CYS A 4 13.94 17.86 15.64
CA CYS A 4 14.25 16.97 14.52
C CYS A 4 15.29 15.88 14.84
N GLU A 5 16.11 16.05 15.88
CA GLU A 5 17.19 15.09 16.20
C GLU A 5 16.74 13.90 17.06
N THR A 6 15.63 14.03 17.78
CA THR A 6 15.18 13.01 18.74
C THR A 6 14.42 11.84 18.12
N THR A 7 14.01 11.92 16.85
CA THR A 7 13.22 10.89 16.17
C THR A 7 14.04 9.98 15.23
N ASN A 8 15.25 10.40 14.87
CA ASN A 8 16.12 9.66 13.95
C ASN A 8 16.65 8.40 14.65
N GLY A 9 16.26 7.21 14.12
CA GLY A 9 16.67 5.90 14.65
C GLY A 9 15.61 5.16 15.46
N LYS A 10 14.50 5.79 15.84
CA LYS A 10 13.41 5.12 16.57
C LYS A 10 12.54 4.27 15.64
N SER A 11 12.10 3.12 16.15
CA SER A 11 11.12 2.28 15.46
C SER A 11 9.73 2.92 15.42
N ASP A 12 8.89 2.52 14.47
CA ASP A 12 7.51 3.00 14.37
C ASP A 12 6.70 2.78 15.65
N ILE A 13 6.98 1.68 16.37
CA ILE A 13 6.32 1.36 17.64
C ILE A 13 6.75 2.35 18.73
N GLU A 14 8.04 2.70 18.80
CA GLU A 14 8.55 3.68 19.77
C GLU A 14 7.97 5.06 19.50
N LEU A 15 7.93 5.49 18.23
CA LEU A 15 7.31 6.74 17.83
C LEU A 15 5.82 6.78 18.20
N TYR A 16 5.09 5.70 17.96
CA TYR A 16 3.68 5.65 18.33
C TYR A 16 3.47 5.66 19.85
N LYS A 17 4.36 5.03 20.62
CA LYS A 17 4.33 5.12 22.09
C LYS A 17 4.59 6.55 22.60
N LEU A 18 5.49 7.30 21.96
CA LEU A 18 5.72 8.71 22.28
C LEU A 18 4.46 9.55 21.99
N PHE A 19 3.81 9.30 20.85
CA PHE A 19 2.54 9.94 20.53
C PHE A 19 1.45 9.66 21.58
N LEU A 20 1.35 8.44 22.08
CA LEU A 20 0.40 8.09 23.15
C LEU A 20 0.70 8.85 24.48
N LYS A 21 1.95 9.27 24.68
CA LYS A 21 2.37 10.10 25.83
C LYS A 21 2.19 11.60 25.57
N GLY A 22 1.67 12.00 24.39
CA GLY A 22 1.40 13.40 24.05
C GLY A 22 2.37 14.05 23.07
N ASP A 23 3.40 13.33 22.60
CA ASP A 23 4.34 13.83 21.59
C ASP A 23 3.71 13.77 20.20
N ASN A 24 3.12 14.88 19.75
CA ASN A 24 2.48 14.96 18.44
C ASN A 24 3.50 14.93 17.29
N ASP A 25 4.72 15.39 17.49
CA ASP A 25 5.77 15.40 16.47
C ASP A 25 6.19 13.97 16.10
N ALA A 26 6.20 13.05 17.06
CA ALA A 26 6.43 11.64 16.80
C ALA A 26 5.39 11.04 15.84
N PHE A 27 4.13 11.46 15.94
CA PHE A 27 3.09 11.01 15.00
C PHE A 27 3.20 11.69 13.64
N ASN A 28 3.52 12.98 13.59
CA ASN A 28 3.79 13.68 12.33
C ASN A 28 4.92 13.01 11.55
N TYR A 29 5.96 12.56 12.24
CA TYR A 29 7.04 11.78 11.60
C TYR A 29 6.54 10.48 11.00
N LEU A 30 5.66 9.74 11.68
CA LEU A 30 5.02 8.53 11.16
C LEU A 30 4.18 8.80 9.91
N ILE A 31 3.45 9.93 9.88
CA ILE A 31 2.68 10.35 8.70
C ILE A 31 3.62 10.57 7.51
N ILE A 32 4.65 11.40 7.68
CA ILE A 32 5.62 11.71 6.62
C ILE A 32 6.26 10.43 6.09
N LYS A 33 6.68 9.54 6.98
CA LYS A 33 7.33 8.28 6.65
C LYS A 33 6.45 7.33 5.84
N HIS A 34 5.16 7.25 6.16
CA HIS A 34 4.28 6.21 5.61
C HIS A 34 3.29 6.71 4.56
N ARG A 35 3.02 8.03 4.46
CA ARG A 35 1.97 8.60 3.61
C ARG A 35 2.07 8.13 2.16
N LYS A 36 3.22 8.33 1.50
CA LYS A 36 3.42 8.00 0.08
C LYS A 36 3.12 6.52 -0.23
N MET A 37 3.68 5.63 0.59
CA MET A 37 3.50 4.19 0.39
C MET A 37 2.08 3.73 0.72
N LEU A 38 1.43 4.35 1.71
CA LEU A 38 0.04 4.07 2.04
C LEU A 38 -0.89 4.49 0.90
N THR A 39 -0.71 5.70 0.35
CA THR A 39 -1.46 6.20 -0.80
C THR A 39 -1.32 5.26 -2.00
N ASN A 40 -0.11 4.82 -2.33
CA ASN A 40 0.12 3.85 -3.40
C ASN A 40 -0.59 2.51 -3.14
N PHE A 41 -0.64 2.06 -1.90
CA PHE A 41 -1.41 0.87 -1.53
C PHE A 41 -2.91 1.06 -1.76
N ILE A 42 -3.47 2.18 -1.33
CA ILE A 42 -4.88 2.51 -1.52
C ILE A 42 -5.21 2.64 -3.01
N MET A 43 -4.30 3.20 -3.81
CA MET A 43 -4.41 3.28 -5.27
C MET A 43 -4.63 1.91 -5.93
N THR A 44 -4.12 0.82 -5.35
CA THR A 44 -4.40 -0.52 -5.88
C THR A 44 -5.90 -0.87 -5.81
N TYR A 45 -6.66 -0.24 -4.93
CA TYR A 45 -8.10 -0.45 -4.74
C TYR A 45 -8.94 0.57 -5.52
N VAL A 46 -8.69 1.87 -5.31
CA VAL A 46 -9.62 2.93 -5.75
C VAL A 46 -9.31 3.49 -7.13
N LYS A 47 -8.06 3.32 -7.64
CA LYS A 47 -7.60 3.73 -8.97
C LYS A 47 -7.76 5.24 -9.25
N ASN A 48 -7.78 6.07 -8.20
CA ASN A 48 -7.83 7.52 -8.26
C ASN A 48 -6.93 8.08 -7.16
N ILE A 49 -6.03 9.00 -7.52
CA ILE A 49 -5.00 9.51 -6.62
C ILE A 49 -5.59 10.39 -5.51
N GLU A 50 -6.50 11.28 -5.84
CA GLU A 50 -7.13 12.21 -4.89
C GLU A 50 -7.90 11.43 -3.83
N ILE A 51 -8.71 10.46 -4.25
CA ILE A 51 -9.45 9.57 -3.35
C ILE A 51 -8.50 8.73 -2.49
N ALA A 52 -7.37 8.30 -3.07
CA ALA A 52 -6.38 7.51 -2.31
C ALA A 52 -5.68 8.37 -1.25
N GLU A 53 -5.40 9.64 -1.54
CA GLU A 53 -4.84 10.59 -0.59
C GLU A 53 -5.82 10.91 0.54
N ASP A 54 -7.09 11.14 0.23
CA ASP A 54 -8.15 11.35 1.22
C ASP A 54 -8.29 10.15 2.16
N ILE A 55 -8.34 8.93 1.60
CA ILE A 55 -8.43 7.72 2.41
C ILE A 55 -7.17 7.51 3.26
N ALA A 56 -5.98 7.90 2.76
CA ALA A 56 -4.75 7.83 3.54
C ALA A 56 -4.80 8.80 4.72
N GLN A 57 -5.22 10.06 4.51
CA GLN A 57 -5.42 11.04 5.56
C GLN A 57 -6.43 10.55 6.59
N ASP A 58 -7.58 10.08 6.14
CA ASP A 58 -8.62 9.48 7.00
C ASP A 58 -8.08 8.32 7.85
N SER A 59 -7.17 7.51 7.29
CA SER A 59 -6.57 6.39 8.02
C SER A 59 -5.68 6.86 9.17
N PHE A 60 -4.89 7.92 8.96
CA PHE A 60 -4.10 8.54 10.02
C PHE A 60 -4.99 9.24 11.05
N MET A 61 -6.03 9.96 10.61
CA MET A 61 -6.99 10.60 11.51
C MET A 61 -7.70 9.58 12.42
N TYR A 62 -8.07 8.43 11.86
CA TYR A 62 -8.63 7.34 12.66
C TYR A 62 -7.68 6.90 13.79
N MET A 63 -6.39 6.77 13.51
CA MET A 63 -5.40 6.39 14.52
C MET A 63 -5.21 7.47 15.60
N ILE A 64 -5.35 8.76 15.24
CA ILE A 64 -5.31 9.88 16.20
C ILE A 64 -6.51 9.82 17.14
N ILE A 65 -7.70 9.59 16.60
CA ILE A 65 -8.95 9.57 17.37
C ILE A 65 -9.04 8.31 18.24
N ASN A 66 -8.67 7.16 17.71
CA ASN A 66 -8.80 5.85 18.36
C ASN A 66 -7.44 5.33 18.87
N LYS A 67 -6.72 6.17 19.60
CA LYS A 67 -5.36 5.88 20.12
C LYS A 67 -5.23 4.54 20.85
N VAL A 68 -6.26 4.14 21.58
CA VAL A 68 -6.24 2.98 22.49
C VAL A 68 -6.52 1.65 21.78
N GLU A 69 -7.00 1.65 20.54
CA GLU A 69 -7.34 0.41 19.82
C GLU A 69 -6.14 -0.38 19.28
N TYR A 70 -4.95 0.22 19.31
CA TYR A 70 -3.74 -0.46 18.86
C TYR A 70 -3.16 -1.34 19.97
N ASP A 71 -3.24 -2.65 19.81
CA ASP A 71 -2.85 -3.66 20.80
C ASP A 71 -1.36 -4.05 20.79
N PHE A 72 -0.54 -3.43 19.95
CA PHE A 72 0.89 -3.73 19.76
C PHE A 72 1.23 -5.18 19.36
N LYS A 73 0.25 -6.02 19.08
CA LYS A 73 0.44 -7.41 18.65
C LYS A 73 1.04 -7.51 17.26
N TYR A 74 0.75 -6.55 16.42
CA TYR A 74 1.29 -6.41 15.06
C TYR A 74 2.11 -5.13 14.96
N SER A 75 2.93 -5.01 13.91
CA SER A 75 3.65 -3.75 13.66
C SER A 75 2.67 -2.59 13.41
N PHE A 76 3.10 -1.37 13.75
CA PHE A 76 2.37 -0.14 13.45
C PHE A 76 1.93 -0.11 11.97
N LYS A 77 2.84 -0.45 11.08
CA LYS A 77 2.61 -0.50 9.64
C LYS A 77 1.49 -1.50 9.28
N THR A 78 1.48 -2.70 9.88
CA THR A 78 0.42 -3.69 9.65
C THR A 78 -0.95 -3.17 10.10
N TYR A 79 -1.02 -2.50 11.24
CA TYR A 79 -2.26 -1.91 11.74
C TYR A 79 -2.76 -0.79 10.81
N LEU A 80 -1.89 0.14 10.43
CA LEU A 80 -2.20 1.24 9.50
C LEU A 80 -2.75 0.72 8.16
N TYR A 81 -2.10 -0.28 7.57
CA TYR A 81 -2.53 -0.86 6.29
C TYR A 81 -3.87 -1.63 6.41
N THR A 82 -4.14 -2.21 7.57
CA THR A 82 -5.44 -2.86 7.84
C THR A 82 -6.58 -1.83 7.87
N ILE A 83 -6.36 -0.68 8.52
CA ILE A 83 -7.31 0.44 8.55
C ILE A 83 -7.54 0.97 7.13
N ALA A 84 -6.47 1.28 6.40
CA ALA A 84 -6.53 1.85 5.06
C ALA A 84 -7.30 0.93 4.09
N LYS A 85 -7.05 -0.39 4.13
CA LYS A 85 -7.82 -1.36 3.34
C LYS A 85 -9.30 -1.32 3.69
N SER A 86 -9.65 -1.31 4.97
CA SER A 86 -11.05 -1.28 5.41
C SER A 86 -11.75 -0.03 4.87
N ARG A 87 -11.11 1.14 4.94
CA ARG A 87 -11.64 2.40 4.42
C ARG A 87 -11.78 2.38 2.90
N ALA A 88 -10.78 1.89 2.18
CA ALA A 88 -10.85 1.75 0.73
C ALA A 88 -12.01 0.85 0.28
N LEU A 89 -12.20 -0.29 0.95
CA LEU A 89 -13.33 -1.20 0.66
C LEU A 89 -14.68 -0.57 1.00
N ASN A 90 -14.78 0.19 2.10
CA ASN A 90 -16.00 0.90 2.46
C ASN A 90 -16.33 1.99 1.43
N TYR A 91 -15.34 2.75 0.96
CA TYR A 91 -15.51 3.70 -0.14
C TYR A 91 -16.07 3.02 -1.40
N LEU A 92 -15.46 1.90 -1.83
CA LEU A 92 -15.93 1.17 -3.00
C LEU A 92 -17.36 0.61 -2.84
N LYS A 93 -17.74 0.17 -1.64
CA LYS A 93 -19.11 -0.28 -1.35
C LYS A 93 -20.11 0.88 -1.46
N ARG A 94 -19.76 2.07 -0.93
CA ARG A 94 -20.61 3.26 -1.03
C ARG A 94 -20.77 3.68 -2.49
N LYS A 95 -19.66 3.79 -3.23
CA LYS A 95 -19.67 4.13 -4.66
C LYS A 95 -20.56 3.18 -5.48
N LYS A 96 -20.49 1.86 -5.24
CA LYS A 96 -21.39 0.91 -5.90
C LYS A 96 -22.87 1.17 -5.60
N ARG A 97 -23.22 1.50 -4.36
CA ARG A 97 -24.62 1.82 -4.00
C ARG A 97 -25.11 3.08 -4.72
N THR A 98 -24.26 4.10 -4.85
CA THR A 98 -24.62 5.34 -5.56
C THR A 98 -24.83 5.08 -7.05
N ILE A 99 -23.99 4.22 -7.68
CA ILE A 99 -24.14 3.86 -9.09
C ILE A 99 -25.43 3.09 -9.38
N TYR A 100 -25.97 2.31 -8.42
CA TYR A 100 -27.27 1.64 -8.57
C TYR A 100 -28.45 2.62 -8.50
N VAL A 101 -28.24 3.85 -8.05
CA VAL A 101 -29.26 4.91 -7.99
C VAL A 101 -29.14 5.84 -9.21
N GLU A 102 -27.97 5.98 -9.80
CA GLU A 102 -27.69 6.77 -11.00
C GLU A 102 -27.26 5.82 -12.12
N ASP A 103 -28.21 5.30 -12.87
CA ASP A 103 -27.92 4.50 -14.07
C ASP A 103 -27.21 5.34 -15.12
N ALA A 104 -26.15 4.74 -15.70
CA ALA A 104 -25.41 5.18 -16.85
C ALA A 104 -24.61 6.50 -16.71
N ILE A 105 -23.31 6.36 -16.64
CA ILE A 105 -22.29 7.01 -17.44
C ILE A 105 -20.90 6.81 -16.79
N LEU A 106 -19.99 6.34 -17.65
CA LEU A 106 -18.54 6.51 -17.67
C LEU A 106 -17.63 5.41 -17.12
N ASN A 107 -17.17 4.77 -18.13
CA ASN A 107 -15.90 4.07 -18.30
C ASN A 107 -14.68 5.00 -18.18
N ASN A 108 -13.56 4.36 -17.83
CA ASN A 108 -12.18 4.83 -18.04
C ASN A 108 -11.62 5.84 -17.04
N VAL A 109 -10.90 5.30 -16.06
CA VAL A 109 -9.90 6.10 -15.34
C VAL A 109 -8.52 5.61 -15.77
N ASN A 110 -7.84 6.45 -16.55
CA ASN A 110 -6.44 6.33 -16.89
C ASN A 110 -5.58 6.47 -15.63
N LEU A 111 -4.72 5.47 -15.41
CA LEU A 111 -3.71 5.49 -14.36
C LEU A 111 -2.45 6.19 -14.88
N GLU A 112 -2.49 7.51 -14.97
CA GLU A 112 -1.29 8.32 -15.13
C GLU A 112 -0.95 9.01 -13.82
N GLY A 113 -0.14 8.33 -13.02
CA GLY A 113 0.56 8.94 -11.92
C GLY A 113 2.00 9.21 -12.35
N ASN A 114 2.32 10.46 -12.61
CA ASN A 114 3.69 10.92 -12.88
C ASN A 114 4.59 10.58 -11.70
N ILE A 115 5.61 9.76 -11.95
CA ILE A 115 6.78 9.64 -11.11
C ILE A 115 7.95 10.08 -11.97
N GLU A 116 8.32 11.35 -11.84
CA GLU A 116 9.57 11.85 -12.38
C GLU A 116 10.68 11.68 -11.34
N ASN A 117 11.71 10.90 -11.65
CA ASN A 117 13.14 11.15 -11.53
C ASN A 117 13.99 9.86 -11.58
N GLU A 118 15.12 9.97 -12.34
CA GLU A 118 16.27 9.08 -12.55
C GLU A 118 16.17 8.12 -13.75
N PHE A 119 16.94 8.48 -14.81
CA PHE A 119 16.67 8.08 -16.20
C PHE A 119 16.98 6.62 -16.60
N ILE A 120 17.74 5.81 -15.89
CA ILE A 120 18.10 4.44 -16.32
C ILE A 120 17.45 3.35 -15.42
N ILE A 121 17.40 3.58 -14.13
CA ILE A 121 16.65 2.72 -13.18
C ILE A 121 15.15 2.86 -13.43
N LYS A 122 14.74 3.96 -14.04
CA LYS A 122 13.36 4.34 -14.35
C LYS A 122 12.71 3.50 -15.46
N GLU A 123 13.44 3.16 -16.54
CA GLU A 123 12.84 2.36 -17.63
C GLU A 123 12.50 0.94 -17.18
N ASN A 124 13.41 0.26 -16.51
CA ASN A 124 13.19 -1.06 -15.97
C ASN A 124 12.11 -1.06 -14.87
N TYR A 125 12.07 -0.02 -14.02
CA TYR A 125 11.04 0.13 -13.01
C TYR A 125 9.66 0.40 -13.63
N ASN A 126 9.58 1.31 -14.61
CA ASN A 126 8.33 1.61 -15.31
C ASN A 126 7.79 0.40 -16.08
N ALA A 127 8.68 -0.37 -16.71
CA ALA A 127 8.33 -1.60 -17.39
C ALA A 127 7.78 -2.63 -16.39
N LEU A 128 8.42 -2.82 -15.22
CA LEU A 128 7.91 -3.68 -14.16
C LEU A 128 6.52 -3.25 -13.68
N ILE A 129 6.31 -1.96 -13.42
CA ILE A 129 5.00 -1.42 -13.02
C ILE A 129 3.95 -1.68 -14.10
N LYS A 130 4.28 -1.49 -15.40
CA LYS A 130 3.39 -1.83 -16.51
C LYS A 130 3.02 -3.32 -16.50
N THR A 131 4.00 -4.19 -16.27
CA THR A 131 3.78 -5.64 -16.21
C THR A 131 2.93 -6.04 -14.98
N ILE A 132 3.15 -5.41 -13.82
CA ILE A 132 2.31 -5.62 -12.62
C ILE A 132 0.87 -5.18 -12.89
N LYS A 133 0.65 -4.09 -13.64
CA LYS A 133 -0.70 -3.63 -14.01
C LYS A 133 -1.47 -4.63 -14.89
N LYS A 134 -0.81 -5.53 -15.62
CA LYS A 134 -1.44 -6.62 -16.37
C LYS A 134 -2.00 -7.73 -15.47
N LEU A 135 -1.56 -7.82 -14.21
CA LEU A 135 -2.06 -8.80 -13.26
C LEU A 135 -3.47 -8.47 -12.77
N LYS A 136 -4.23 -9.49 -12.36
CA LYS A 136 -5.49 -9.28 -11.62
C LYS A 136 -5.22 -8.46 -10.35
N ASN A 137 -6.18 -7.63 -9.95
CA ASN A 137 -6.01 -6.71 -8.82
C ASN A 137 -5.57 -7.42 -7.52
N GLU A 138 -6.10 -8.60 -7.22
CA GLU A 138 -5.70 -9.40 -6.05
C GLU A 138 -4.20 -9.75 -6.05
N TYR A 139 -3.61 -9.99 -7.23
CA TYR A 139 -2.18 -10.28 -7.39
C TYR A 139 -1.34 -9.00 -7.31
N GLN A 140 -1.83 -7.87 -7.85
CA GLN A 140 -1.17 -6.57 -7.69
C GLN A 140 -1.01 -6.22 -6.20
N ILE A 141 -2.08 -6.39 -5.41
CA ILE A 141 -2.10 -6.11 -3.98
C ILE A 141 -1.07 -6.97 -3.22
N VAL A 142 -1.04 -8.28 -3.44
CA VAL A 142 -0.12 -9.17 -2.71
C VAL A 142 1.34 -8.94 -3.13
N ILE A 143 1.61 -8.65 -4.41
CA ILE A 143 2.94 -8.25 -4.90
C ILE A 143 3.37 -6.96 -4.22
N TYR A 144 2.50 -5.95 -4.16
CA TYR A 144 2.81 -4.68 -3.53
C TYR A 144 3.15 -4.87 -2.05
N LEU A 145 2.33 -5.60 -1.30
CA LEU A 145 2.57 -5.84 0.12
C LEU A 145 3.86 -6.64 0.39
N TYR A 146 4.11 -7.67 -0.40
CA TYR A 146 5.23 -8.57 -0.18
C TYR A 146 6.57 -7.96 -0.63
N TYR A 147 6.66 -7.52 -1.90
CA TYR A 147 7.92 -7.05 -2.49
C TYR A 147 8.21 -5.57 -2.25
N PHE A 148 7.23 -4.69 -2.37
CA PHE A 148 7.46 -3.26 -2.20
C PHE A 148 7.38 -2.81 -0.74
N GLN A 149 6.58 -3.48 0.06
CA GLN A 149 6.40 -3.11 1.45
C GLN A 149 7.13 -4.01 2.44
N GLY A 150 7.63 -5.17 2.00
CA GLY A 150 8.40 -6.09 2.84
C GLY A 150 7.59 -6.76 3.96
N PHE A 151 6.27 -6.85 3.82
CA PHE A 151 5.44 -7.52 4.82
C PHE A 151 5.66 -9.02 4.83
N LYS A 152 5.73 -9.60 6.02
CA LYS A 152 5.76 -11.06 6.21
C LYS A 152 4.39 -11.67 5.89
N TYR A 153 4.36 -12.95 5.53
CA TYR A 153 3.10 -13.66 5.22
C TYR A 153 2.01 -13.50 6.30
N LYS A 154 2.39 -13.57 7.59
CA LYS A 154 1.44 -13.40 8.70
C LYS A 154 0.80 -11.99 8.72
N GLU A 155 1.59 -10.97 8.40
CA GLU A 155 1.12 -9.58 8.34
C GLU A 155 0.19 -9.38 7.14
N ILE A 156 0.55 -9.93 5.97
CA ILE A 156 -0.30 -9.89 4.76
C ILE A 156 -1.64 -10.60 5.03
N CYS A 157 -1.62 -11.76 5.71
CA CYS A 157 -2.84 -12.45 6.14
C CYS A 157 -3.74 -11.52 6.99
N LYS A 158 -3.14 -10.81 7.95
CA LYS A 158 -3.87 -9.86 8.81
C LYS A 158 -4.43 -8.69 7.99
N ILE A 159 -3.60 -8.03 7.18
CA ILE A 159 -4.02 -6.90 6.34
C ILE A 159 -5.16 -7.32 5.40
N LEU A 160 -5.00 -8.45 4.72
CA LEU A 160 -5.99 -8.91 3.73
C LEU A 160 -7.18 -9.65 4.33
N ASN A 161 -7.13 -9.98 5.62
CA ASN A 161 -8.10 -10.85 6.29
C ASN A 161 -8.28 -12.17 5.54
N GLN A 162 -7.16 -12.87 5.30
CA GLN A 162 -7.12 -14.11 4.54
C GLN A 162 -6.32 -15.18 5.30
N SER A 163 -6.63 -16.46 5.01
CA SER A 163 -5.87 -17.57 5.57
C SER A 163 -4.44 -17.64 5.00
N MET A 164 -3.53 -18.23 5.76
CA MET A 164 -2.13 -18.43 5.36
C MET A 164 -1.99 -19.22 4.04
N PRO A 165 -2.70 -20.35 3.82
CA PRO A 165 -2.63 -21.07 2.54
C PRO A 165 -3.06 -20.20 1.36
N LYS A 166 -4.16 -19.43 1.51
CA LYS A 166 -4.67 -18.53 0.46
C LYS A 166 -3.64 -17.45 0.12
N THR A 167 -3.04 -16.82 1.12
CA THR A 167 -2.03 -15.77 0.94
C THR A 167 -0.77 -16.32 0.25
N LYS A 168 -0.24 -17.47 0.70
CA LYS A 168 0.91 -18.12 0.07
C LYS A 168 0.64 -18.45 -1.39
N MET A 169 -0.54 -19.02 -1.67
CA MET A 169 -0.95 -19.39 -3.04
C MET A 169 -1.09 -18.16 -3.94
N ALA A 170 -1.67 -17.07 -3.43
CA ALA A 170 -1.82 -15.81 -4.18
C ALA A 170 -0.46 -15.23 -4.55
N ILE A 171 0.48 -15.15 -3.62
CA ILE A 171 1.84 -14.65 -3.86
C ILE A 171 2.57 -15.56 -4.87
N HIS A 172 2.48 -16.90 -4.71
CA HIS A 172 3.12 -17.83 -5.64
C HIS A 172 2.57 -17.68 -7.08
N ARG A 173 1.24 -17.61 -7.21
CA ARG A 173 0.59 -17.42 -8.53
C ARG A 173 0.94 -16.07 -9.13
N ALA A 174 0.93 -15.01 -8.35
CA ALA A 174 1.30 -13.68 -8.78
C ALA A 174 2.75 -13.64 -9.28
N LYS A 175 3.69 -14.25 -8.55
CA LYS A 175 5.10 -14.39 -8.96
C LYS A 175 5.24 -15.15 -10.27
N LYS A 176 4.53 -16.29 -10.41
CA LYS A 176 4.56 -17.11 -11.64
C LYS A 176 4.06 -16.34 -12.86
N LEU A 177 2.94 -15.60 -12.72
CA LEU A 177 2.37 -14.79 -13.79
C LEU A 177 3.28 -13.61 -14.14
N LEU A 178 3.83 -12.92 -13.14
CA LEU A 178 4.77 -11.81 -13.35
C LEU A 178 5.99 -12.31 -14.14
N LYS A 179 6.55 -13.46 -13.75
CA LYS A 179 7.67 -14.09 -14.47
C LYS A 179 7.33 -14.40 -15.93
N LYS A 180 6.11 -14.89 -16.18
CA LYS A 180 5.64 -15.17 -17.53
C LYS A 180 5.59 -13.88 -18.37
N PHE A 181 4.94 -12.83 -17.87
CA PHE A 181 4.79 -11.59 -18.60
C PHE A 181 6.11 -10.85 -18.85
N VAL A 182 7.04 -10.91 -17.89
CA VAL A 182 8.39 -10.36 -18.06
C VAL A 182 9.15 -11.05 -19.18
N LYS A 183 9.04 -12.39 -19.29
CA LYS A 183 9.68 -13.14 -20.37
C LYS A 183 9.07 -12.86 -21.76
N GLU A 184 7.76 -12.63 -21.81
CA GLU A 184 7.05 -12.32 -23.05
C GLU A 184 7.36 -10.91 -23.57
N ASP A 185 7.66 -9.95 -22.68
CA ASP A 185 7.96 -8.55 -23.06
C ASP A 185 9.41 -8.34 -23.56
N ASN A 186 10.27 -9.38 -23.60
CA ASN A 186 11.67 -9.41 -24.14
C ASN A 186 12.62 -8.25 -23.72
N ASN A 187 12.25 -7.41 -22.76
CA ASN A 187 12.93 -6.16 -22.40
C ASN A 187 13.64 -6.20 -21.03
N TYR A 188 13.90 -7.40 -20.47
CA TYR A 188 14.44 -7.47 -19.11
C TYR A 188 15.68 -8.35 -19.03
N ASP A 189 16.71 -7.79 -18.45
CA ASP A 189 17.96 -8.48 -18.10
C ASP A 189 17.71 -9.52 -16.98
N GLU A 190 18.38 -10.70 -17.07
CA GLU A 190 18.18 -11.81 -16.13
C GLU A 190 18.51 -11.50 -14.66
N GLY A 191 19.17 -10.39 -14.37
CA GLY A 191 19.55 -9.95 -13.03
C GLY A 191 18.39 -9.60 -12.08
N TRP A 192 17.19 -9.41 -12.58
CA TRP A 192 16.02 -9.02 -11.80
C TRP A 192 15.51 -10.09 -10.83
N TRP A 193 15.84 -11.36 -11.08
CA TRP A 193 15.34 -12.48 -10.29
C TRP A 193 16.12 -12.73 -9.00
N SER A 194 17.30 -12.15 -8.87
CA SER A 194 18.11 -12.22 -7.65
C SER A 194 17.57 -11.32 -6.53
N ILE A 195 16.67 -10.38 -6.85
CA ILE A 195 16.03 -9.45 -5.89
C ILE A 195 14.66 -10.00 -5.42
N CYS A 196 14.14 -11.01 -6.09
CA CYS A 196 12.86 -11.68 -5.80
C CYS A 196 13.06 -13.11 -5.35
#